data_01e43c0f91cd68f402275f5816ddbb3c
#
_entry.id   01e43c0f91cd68f402275f5816ddbb3c
#
_cell.length_a   1.000
_cell.length_b   1.000
_cell.length_c   1.000
_cell.angle_alpha   90.00
_cell.angle_beta   90.00
_cell.angle_gamma   90.00
#
_symmetry.space_group_name_H-M   'P 1'
#
loop_
_entity.id
_entity.type
_entity.pdbx_description
1 polymer ?
#
loop_
_entity_poly.entity_id
_entity_poly.type
_entity_poly.pdbx_seq_one_letter_code
_entity_poly.pdbx_strand_id
1 'polypeptide(L)'
;MSATWTLTAQDVITDALQIVGVIGAGQTAAADDYSVCMNALQNIIKELPIHGLSWPKITSAPTALTWSPGTPAQVAMPADYFGVPVVTCALDGAKADLLVIAKAAYDAICQRDDVAHRPQRIYIAPNGIGYLWPVPATDPVLSLTYQAIAIDAALGTTPDVAQSWMGLLGLWVANDVSIKFGVSITDRQDIERRFLGRRTLALAYATESAPISFGVCG
;
A
#
# COMPACT_ATOMS: atom_id res chain seq x y z
N MET A 1 -24.76 -8.59 -4.66
CA MET A 1 -23.72 -7.63 -5.08
C MET A 1 -23.03 -8.22 -6.30
N SER A 2 -22.85 -7.45 -7.37
CA SER A 2 -22.12 -7.91 -8.55
C SER A 2 -20.64 -8.06 -8.20
N ALA A 3 -20.05 -9.22 -8.44
CA ALA A 3 -18.61 -9.45 -8.24
C ALA A 3 -17.73 -8.72 -9.29
N THR A 4 -18.35 -8.08 -10.28
CA THR A 4 -17.69 -7.45 -11.44
C THR A 4 -17.91 -5.95 -11.52
N TRP A 5 -18.48 -5.31 -10.47
CA TRP A 5 -18.68 -3.87 -10.49
C TRP A 5 -17.32 -3.17 -10.30
N THR A 6 -16.90 -2.47 -11.32
CA THR A 6 -15.65 -1.71 -11.34
C THR A 6 -15.95 -0.28 -11.77
N LEU A 7 -15.32 0.70 -11.11
CA LEU A 7 -15.33 2.09 -11.51
C LEU A 7 -13.95 2.44 -12.07
N THR A 8 -13.91 3.15 -13.18
CA THR A 8 -12.67 3.73 -13.67
C THR A 8 -12.32 5.00 -12.86
N ALA A 9 -11.07 5.43 -12.91
CA ALA A 9 -10.68 6.70 -12.29
C ALA A 9 -11.49 7.87 -12.89
N GLN A 10 -11.84 7.78 -14.16
CA GLN A 10 -12.72 8.77 -14.81
C GLN A 10 -14.11 8.82 -14.19
N ASP A 11 -14.71 7.68 -13.86
CA ASP A 11 -16.03 7.62 -13.22
C ASP A 11 -15.96 8.22 -11.82
N VAL A 12 -14.92 7.90 -11.05
CA VAL A 12 -14.69 8.46 -9.71
C VAL A 12 -14.55 9.98 -9.75
N ILE A 13 -13.81 10.52 -10.72
CA ILE A 13 -13.60 11.95 -10.90
C ILE A 13 -14.90 12.62 -11.35
N THR A 14 -15.63 11.99 -12.25
CA THR A 14 -16.93 12.51 -12.73
C THR A 14 -17.93 12.61 -11.56
N ASP A 15 -18.00 11.59 -10.71
CA ASP A 15 -18.82 11.61 -9.49
C ASP A 15 -18.39 12.76 -8.56
N ALA A 16 -17.09 12.91 -8.33
CA ALA A 16 -16.56 14.00 -7.51
C ALA A 16 -16.93 15.38 -8.03
N LEU A 17 -16.81 15.62 -9.35
CA LEU A 17 -17.17 16.90 -9.98
C LEU A 17 -18.67 17.18 -9.95
N GLN A 18 -19.50 16.15 -10.00
CA GLN A 18 -20.94 16.26 -9.81
C GLN A 18 -21.29 16.62 -8.35
N ILE A 19 -20.62 16.00 -7.38
CA ILE A 19 -20.80 16.30 -5.95
C ILE A 19 -20.44 17.76 -5.64
N VAL A 20 -19.36 18.26 -6.24
CA VAL A 20 -18.89 19.66 -6.10
C VAL A 20 -19.77 20.64 -6.86
N GLY A 21 -20.58 20.16 -7.81
CA GLY A 21 -21.48 20.99 -8.62
C GLY A 21 -20.80 21.67 -9.81
N VAL A 22 -19.62 21.26 -10.20
CA VAL A 22 -18.89 21.76 -11.39
C VAL A 22 -19.59 21.32 -12.67
N ILE A 23 -20.08 20.08 -12.69
CA ILE A 23 -20.80 19.49 -13.82
C ILE A 23 -22.14 18.93 -13.37
N GLY A 24 -23.14 19.00 -14.27
CA GLY A 24 -24.43 18.33 -14.10
C GLY A 24 -24.38 16.85 -14.54
N ALA A 25 -25.41 16.10 -14.20
CA ALA A 25 -25.55 14.72 -14.65
C ALA A 25 -25.54 14.63 -16.18
N GLY A 26 -24.67 13.76 -16.73
CA GLY A 26 -24.53 13.57 -18.17
C GLY A 26 -23.66 14.62 -18.89
N GLN A 27 -23.07 15.56 -18.17
CA GLN A 27 -22.12 16.52 -18.74
C GLN A 27 -20.70 15.97 -18.65
N THR A 28 -19.87 16.36 -19.62
CA THR A 28 -18.44 16.05 -19.64
C THR A 28 -17.66 17.21 -19.04
N ALA A 29 -16.73 16.92 -18.13
CA ALA A 29 -15.86 17.93 -17.54
C ALA A 29 -14.80 18.43 -18.52
N ALA A 30 -14.24 19.61 -18.26
CA ALA A 30 -13.08 20.11 -18.98
C ALA A 30 -11.82 19.31 -18.65
N ALA A 31 -10.83 19.29 -19.55
CA ALA A 31 -9.59 18.55 -19.35
C ALA A 31 -8.81 19.03 -18.10
N ASP A 32 -8.86 20.33 -17.83
CA ASP A 32 -8.21 20.93 -16.66
C ASP A 32 -8.85 20.47 -15.36
N ASP A 33 -10.19 20.34 -15.32
CA ASP A 33 -10.91 19.82 -14.14
C ASP A 33 -10.55 18.38 -13.86
N TYR A 34 -10.45 17.56 -14.93
CA TYR A 34 -9.95 16.18 -14.80
C TYR A 34 -8.54 16.13 -14.25
N SER A 35 -7.65 17.02 -14.70
CA SER A 35 -6.26 17.06 -14.22
C SER A 35 -6.18 17.40 -12.73
N VAL A 36 -6.94 18.39 -12.28
CA VAL A 36 -6.99 18.77 -10.86
C VAL A 36 -7.49 17.63 -9.98
N CYS A 37 -8.58 16.98 -10.40
CA CYS A 37 -9.16 15.86 -9.66
C CYS A 37 -8.28 14.58 -9.71
N MET A 38 -7.60 14.34 -10.84
CA MET A 38 -6.67 13.22 -10.96
C MET A 38 -5.50 13.35 -9.99
N ASN A 39 -4.92 14.55 -9.87
CA ASN A 39 -3.85 14.81 -8.91
C ASN A 39 -4.33 14.58 -7.46
N ALA A 40 -5.56 15.03 -7.14
CA ALA A 40 -6.15 14.77 -5.84
C ALA A 40 -6.36 13.27 -5.58
N LEU A 41 -6.91 12.55 -6.57
CA LEU A 41 -7.11 11.09 -6.48
C LEU A 41 -5.80 10.33 -6.27
N GLN A 42 -4.74 10.68 -7.00
CA GLN A 42 -3.42 10.06 -6.83
C GLN A 42 -2.85 10.31 -5.43
N ASN A 43 -2.93 11.55 -4.93
CA ASN A 43 -2.49 11.88 -3.57
C ASN A 43 -3.27 11.06 -2.53
N ILE A 44 -4.59 11.00 -2.65
CA ILE A 44 -5.44 10.21 -1.76
C ILE A 44 -5.03 8.73 -1.75
N ILE A 45 -4.82 8.12 -2.94
CA ILE A 45 -4.41 6.72 -3.04
C ILE A 45 -3.05 6.49 -2.36
N LYS A 46 -2.10 7.41 -2.49
CA LYS A 46 -0.79 7.31 -1.82
C LYS A 46 -0.86 7.56 -0.31
N GLU A 47 -1.82 8.34 0.15
CA GLU A 47 -2.03 8.65 1.56
C GLU A 47 -2.87 7.61 2.31
N LEU A 48 -3.56 6.70 1.60
CA LEU A 48 -4.39 5.65 2.22
C LEU A 48 -3.71 4.94 3.38
N PRO A 49 -2.43 4.52 3.28
CA PRO A 49 -1.73 3.86 4.37
C PRO A 49 -1.55 4.75 5.61
N ILE A 50 -1.32 6.05 5.42
CA ILE A 50 -1.15 7.03 6.51
C ILE A 50 -2.44 7.17 7.32
N HIS A 51 -3.58 7.06 6.65
CA HIS A 51 -4.89 7.15 7.29
C HIS A 51 -5.34 5.85 7.99
N GLY A 52 -4.44 4.89 8.17
CA GLY A 52 -4.74 3.58 8.77
C GLY A 52 -5.61 2.70 7.88
N LEU A 53 -5.75 3.09 6.64
CA LEU A 53 -6.51 2.43 5.61
C LEU A 53 -5.55 1.62 4.74
N SER A 54 -4.57 0.98 5.37
CA SER A 54 -3.67 0.10 4.64
C SER A 54 -4.49 -1.02 4.03
N TRP A 55 -4.76 -0.91 2.74
CA TRP A 55 -5.09 -2.05 1.95
C TRP A 55 -3.81 -2.89 1.87
N PRO A 56 -3.72 -3.99 2.63
CA PRO A 56 -2.59 -4.88 2.44
C PRO A 56 -2.80 -5.56 1.09
N LYS A 57 -2.21 -5.00 0.06
CA LYS A 57 -1.91 -5.77 -1.14
C LYS A 57 -0.77 -6.71 -0.75
N ILE A 58 -1.10 -7.66 0.12
CA ILE A 58 -0.20 -8.76 0.41
C ILE A 58 -0.09 -9.52 -0.90
N THR A 59 1.12 -9.58 -1.43
CA THR A 59 1.36 -10.38 -2.62
C THR A 59 0.93 -11.80 -2.32
N SER A 60 -0.07 -12.29 -3.03
CA SER A 60 -0.65 -13.63 -2.85
C SER A 60 0.37 -14.76 -3.13
N ALA A 61 1.46 -14.43 -3.81
CA ALA A 61 2.60 -15.31 -4.02
C ALA A 61 3.88 -14.59 -3.58
N PRO A 62 4.81 -15.31 -2.89
CA PRO A 62 6.09 -14.74 -2.51
C PRO A 62 6.86 -14.26 -3.75
N THR A 63 7.30 -13.00 -3.74
CA THR A 63 8.16 -12.45 -4.79
C THR A 63 9.60 -12.94 -4.56
N ALA A 64 10.19 -13.56 -5.58
CA ALA A 64 11.59 -13.96 -5.50
C ALA A 64 12.50 -12.73 -5.45
N LEU A 65 13.47 -12.74 -4.54
CA LEU A 65 14.46 -11.68 -4.39
C LEU A 65 15.81 -12.15 -4.91
N THR A 66 16.48 -11.29 -5.65
CA THR A 66 17.85 -11.51 -6.05
C THR A 66 18.80 -10.86 -5.04
N TRP A 67 19.68 -11.66 -4.45
CA TRP A 67 20.71 -11.15 -3.57
C TRP A 67 22.02 -10.92 -4.32
N SER A 68 22.82 -10.00 -3.82
CA SER A 68 24.16 -9.74 -4.36
C SER A 68 25.19 -10.19 -3.33
N PRO A 69 26.13 -11.07 -3.71
CA PRO A 69 27.21 -11.46 -2.83
C PRO A 69 28.13 -10.29 -2.51
N GLY A 70 28.57 -10.22 -1.28
CA GLY A 70 29.45 -9.15 -0.80
C GLY A 70 29.41 -9.06 0.72
N THR A 71 30.24 -8.20 1.27
CA THR A 71 30.27 -7.87 2.70
C THR A 71 29.94 -6.40 2.91
N PRO A 72 28.73 -6.06 3.32
CA PRO A 72 27.59 -6.95 3.64
C PRO A 72 26.84 -7.47 2.40
N ALA A 73 26.21 -8.66 2.53
CA ALA A 73 25.32 -9.20 1.51
C ALA A 73 24.06 -8.34 1.37
N GLN A 74 23.67 -8.04 0.15
CA GLN A 74 22.59 -7.09 -0.14
C GLN A 74 21.47 -7.73 -0.97
N VAL A 75 20.25 -7.23 -0.76
CA VAL A 75 19.05 -7.64 -1.48
C VAL A 75 18.29 -6.37 -1.89
N ALA A 76 17.95 -6.24 -3.17
CA ALA A 76 17.10 -5.16 -3.61
C ALA A 76 15.63 -5.48 -3.29
N MET A 77 14.94 -4.56 -2.59
CA MET A 77 13.49 -4.65 -2.40
C MET A 77 12.76 -4.23 -3.67
N PRO A 78 11.55 -4.77 -3.92
CA PRO A 78 10.70 -4.30 -5.00
C PRO A 78 10.44 -2.79 -4.92
N ALA A 79 10.29 -2.11 -6.06
CA ALA A 79 10.09 -0.67 -6.11
C ALA A 79 8.76 -0.22 -5.47
N ASP A 80 7.78 -1.10 -5.44
CA ASP A 80 6.46 -0.91 -4.84
C ASP A 80 6.38 -1.39 -3.38
N TYR A 81 7.52 -1.75 -2.77
CA TYR A 81 7.58 -2.21 -1.38
C TYR A 81 7.10 -1.13 -0.40
N PHE A 82 6.15 -1.50 0.45
CA PHE A 82 5.66 -0.70 1.56
C PHE A 82 5.29 -1.58 2.76
N GLY A 83 5.68 -1.17 3.96
CA GLY A 83 5.28 -1.85 5.20
C GLY A 83 6.22 -2.96 5.66
N VAL A 84 5.81 -3.67 6.74
CA VAL A 84 6.63 -4.71 7.38
C VAL A 84 6.54 -6.00 6.57
N PRO A 85 7.65 -6.48 5.99
CA PRO A 85 7.64 -7.69 5.17
C PRO A 85 7.79 -8.95 6.03
N VAL A 86 7.33 -10.06 5.48
CA VAL A 86 7.80 -11.39 5.87
C VAL A 86 8.78 -11.84 4.81
N VAL A 87 10.04 -11.99 5.20
CA VAL A 87 11.12 -12.50 4.33
C VAL A 87 11.39 -13.95 4.67
N THR A 88 11.19 -14.82 3.71
CA THR A 88 11.46 -16.26 3.88
C THR A 88 12.72 -16.63 3.12
N CYS A 89 13.60 -17.35 3.78
CA CYS A 89 14.79 -17.97 3.17
C CYS A 89 14.56 -19.47 3.02
N ALA A 90 14.67 -19.97 1.81
CA ALA A 90 14.70 -21.39 1.52
C ALA A 90 16.14 -21.80 1.15
N LEU A 91 16.67 -22.81 1.84
CA LEU A 91 17.97 -23.38 1.59
C LEU A 91 17.89 -24.88 1.83
N ASP A 92 18.39 -25.67 0.87
CA ASP A 92 18.39 -27.14 0.91
C ASP A 92 17.00 -27.75 1.22
N GLY A 93 15.94 -27.16 0.66
CA GLY A 93 14.56 -27.59 0.84
C GLY A 93 13.90 -27.18 2.16
N ALA A 94 14.65 -26.63 3.12
CA ALA A 94 14.11 -26.12 4.37
C ALA A 94 13.82 -24.61 4.26
N LYS A 95 12.61 -24.19 4.66
CA LYS A 95 12.19 -22.78 4.69
C LYS A 95 12.25 -22.25 6.12
N ALA A 96 12.70 -21.02 6.28
CA ALA A 96 12.65 -20.30 7.55
C ALA A 96 12.45 -18.81 7.31
N ASP A 97 11.71 -18.17 8.17
CA ASP A 97 11.53 -16.73 8.12
C ASP A 97 12.75 -16.02 8.69
N LEU A 98 13.12 -14.90 8.03
CA LEU A 98 14.18 -14.03 8.50
C LEU A 98 13.59 -13.02 9.49
N LEU A 99 14.29 -12.80 10.59
CA LEU A 99 13.92 -11.74 11.52
C LEU A 99 14.26 -10.37 10.93
N VAL A 100 13.25 -9.56 10.68
CA VAL A 100 13.44 -8.17 10.27
C VAL A 100 13.86 -7.35 11.50
N ILE A 101 15.01 -6.70 11.42
CA ILE A 101 15.58 -5.92 12.54
C ILE A 101 15.70 -4.45 12.20
N ALA A 102 15.65 -3.61 13.23
CA ALA A 102 15.88 -2.17 13.11
C ALA A 102 17.37 -1.87 12.85
N LYS A 103 17.64 -0.66 12.31
CA LYS A 103 19.00 -0.20 12.04
C LYS A 103 19.91 -0.30 13.28
N ALA A 104 19.44 0.14 14.43
CA ALA A 104 20.22 0.09 15.68
C ALA A 104 20.65 -1.34 16.06
N ALA A 105 19.75 -2.33 15.87
CA ALA A 105 20.05 -3.73 16.12
C ALA A 105 21.05 -4.28 15.10
N TYR A 106 20.96 -3.86 13.83
CA TYR A 106 21.93 -4.21 12.80
C TYR A 106 23.30 -3.60 13.08
N ASP A 107 23.34 -2.33 13.49
CA ASP A 107 24.59 -1.61 13.81
C ASP A 107 25.29 -2.20 15.06
N ALA A 108 24.54 -2.79 15.97
CA ALA A 108 25.07 -3.45 17.16
C ALA A 108 25.72 -4.82 16.87
N ILE A 109 25.61 -5.34 15.65
CA ILE A 109 26.28 -6.60 15.26
C ILE A 109 27.78 -6.35 15.11
N CYS A 110 28.57 -6.93 15.98
CA CYS A 110 30.04 -6.73 16.01
C CYS A 110 30.75 -7.38 14.81
N GLN A 111 30.27 -8.52 14.34
CA GLN A 111 30.86 -9.29 13.24
C GLN A 111 29.89 -9.34 12.07
N ARG A 112 29.86 -8.26 11.26
CA ARG A 112 28.95 -8.17 10.11
C ARG A 112 29.37 -9.07 8.94
N ASP A 113 30.64 -9.45 8.92
CA ASP A 113 31.25 -10.27 7.87
C ASP A 113 31.18 -11.77 8.19
N ASP A 114 30.53 -12.14 9.28
CA ASP A 114 30.30 -13.55 9.61
C ASP A 114 29.57 -14.23 8.45
N VAL A 115 30.16 -15.36 8.01
CA VAL A 115 29.59 -16.20 6.97
C VAL A 115 28.95 -17.42 7.62
N ALA A 116 27.69 -17.65 7.30
CA ALA A 116 26.99 -18.84 7.77
C ALA A 116 26.22 -19.47 6.60
N HIS A 117 25.83 -20.73 6.82
CA HIS A 117 25.07 -21.45 5.80
C HIS A 117 23.77 -20.75 5.42
N ARG A 118 23.05 -20.15 6.41
CA ARG A 118 21.77 -19.48 6.21
C ARG A 118 21.75 -18.11 6.89
N PRO A 119 21.24 -17.07 6.22
CA PRO A 119 20.93 -15.79 6.87
C PRO A 119 19.79 -15.97 7.87
N GLN A 120 19.84 -15.25 8.97
CA GLN A 120 18.83 -15.28 10.04
C GLN A 120 18.11 -13.96 10.21
N ARG A 121 18.76 -12.87 9.85
CA ARG A 121 18.27 -11.51 10.04
C ARG A 121 18.39 -10.70 8.78
N ILE A 122 17.49 -9.75 8.63
CA ILE A 122 17.54 -8.75 7.55
C ILE A 122 17.26 -7.38 8.12
N TYR A 123 18.08 -6.41 7.78
CA TYR A 123 17.79 -5.00 7.97
C TYR A 123 17.42 -4.38 6.62
N ILE A 124 16.28 -3.72 6.53
CA ILE A 124 15.82 -3.04 5.32
C ILE A 124 16.02 -1.54 5.50
N ALA A 125 16.90 -0.97 4.69
CA ALA A 125 17.19 0.45 4.71
C ALA A 125 16.11 1.27 3.95
N PRO A 126 15.95 2.56 4.28
CA PRO A 126 14.95 3.41 3.61
C PRO A 126 15.13 3.57 2.10
N ASN A 127 16.34 3.29 1.58
CA ASN A 127 16.65 3.31 0.14
C ASN A 127 16.22 2.01 -0.60
N GLY A 128 15.50 1.11 0.06
CA GLY A 128 15.05 -0.14 -0.53
C GLY A 128 16.13 -1.22 -0.66
N ILE A 129 17.23 -1.12 0.10
CA ILE A 129 18.26 -2.17 0.15
C ILE A 129 18.12 -2.94 1.46
N GLY A 130 17.97 -4.25 1.37
CA GLY A 130 18.04 -5.17 2.51
C GLY A 130 19.46 -5.67 2.72
N TYR A 131 19.90 -5.72 3.97
CA TYR A 131 21.21 -6.26 4.39
C TYR A 131 21.00 -7.53 5.18
N LEU A 132 21.56 -8.62 4.69
CA LEU A 132 21.46 -9.95 5.28
C LEU A 132 22.54 -10.16 6.32
N TRP A 133 22.19 -10.86 7.39
CA TRP A 133 23.15 -11.32 8.39
C TRP A 133 22.73 -12.66 8.98
N PRO A 134 23.67 -13.63 9.18
CA PRO A 134 25.02 -13.69 8.59
C PRO A 134 25.01 -13.67 7.06
N VAL A 135 26.18 -13.41 6.48
CA VAL A 135 26.36 -13.47 5.02
C VAL A 135 26.17 -14.93 4.56
N PRO A 136 25.29 -15.20 3.57
CA PRO A 136 25.08 -16.57 3.13
C PRO A 136 26.36 -17.16 2.47
N ALA A 137 26.72 -18.38 2.84
CA ALA A 137 27.85 -19.10 2.23
C ALA A 137 27.52 -19.66 0.85
N THR A 138 26.24 -19.91 0.58
CA THR A 138 25.70 -20.45 -0.68
C THR A 138 24.50 -19.63 -1.09
N ASP A 139 24.09 -19.71 -2.35
CA ASP A 139 22.97 -18.94 -2.89
C ASP A 139 21.64 -19.32 -2.22
N PRO A 140 21.10 -18.49 -1.33
CA PRO A 140 19.79 -18.73 -0.75
C PRO A 140 18.68 -18.36 -1.72
N VAL A 141 17.60 -19.12 -1.73
CA VAL A 141 16.36 -18.70 -2.38
C VAL A 141 15.60 -17.82 -1.40
N LEU A 142 15.61 -16.53 -1.64
CA LEU A 142 14.89 -15.55 -0.85
C LEU A 142 13.54 -15.25 -1.50
N SER A 143 12.50 -15.19 -0.69
CA SER A 143 11.17 -14.77 -1.11
C SER A 143 10.59 -13.77 -0.12
N LEU A 144 9.81 -12.82 -0.65
CA LEU A 144 9.27 -11.70 0.09
C LEU A 144 7.76 -11.69 -0.03
N THR A 145 7.07 -11.64 1.10
CA THR A 145 5.66 -11.25 1.17
C THR A 145 5.60 -9.87 1.81
N TYR A 146 5.04 -8.90 1.12
CA TYR A 146 5.07 -7.50 1.55
C TYR A 146 3.78 -6.77 1.19
N GLN A 147 3.58 -5.63 1.80
CA GLN A 147 2.54 -4.68 1.40
C GLN A 147 3.07 -3.85 0.23
N ALA A 148 2.37 -3.89 -0.90
CA ALA A 148 2.72 -3.09 -2.07
C ALA A 148 2.07 -1.71 -2.01
N ILE A 149 2.77 -0.70 -2.51
CA ILE A 149 2.19 0.63 -2.76
C ILE A 149 1.14 0.49 -3.87
N ALA A 150 -0.01 1.13 -3.70
CA ALA A 150 -1.03 1.18 -4.74
C ALA A 150 -0.47 1.81 -6.04
N ILE A 151 -0.83 1.20 -7.16
CA ILE A 151 -0.41 1.65 -8.50
C ILE A 151 -1.07 2.99 -8.81
N ASP A 152 -0.37 3.85 -9.54
CA ASP A 152 -0.90 5.15 -9.98
C ASP A 152 -2.15 4.96 -10.84
N ALA A 153 -3.18 5.72 -10.53
CA ALA A 153 -4.42 5.69 -11.30
C ALA A 153 -4.22 6.37 -12.66
N ALA A 154 -4.81 5.78 -13.71
CA ALA A 154 -4.96 6.41 -15.02
C ALA A 154 -6.46 6.53 -15.34
N LEU A 155 -6.88 7.54 -16.13
CA LEU A 155 -8.30 7.85 -16.37
C LEU A 155 -9.13 6.64 -16.78
N GLY A 156 -8.64 5.83 -17.71
CA GLY A 156 -9.35 4.65 -18.22
C GLY A 156 -9.18 3.37 -17.39
N THR A 157 -8.44 3.42 -16.27
CA THR A 157 -8.19 2.24 -15.43
C THR A 157 -8.95 2.31 -14.11
N THR A 158 -9.25 1.15 -13.55
CA THR A 158 -9.79 1.04 -12.19
C THR A 158 -8.67 1.39 -11.20
N PRO A 159 -8.90 2.30 -10.24
CA PRO A 159 -7.95 2.57 -9.17
C PRO A 159 -7.61 1.29 -8.39
N ASP A 160 -6.34 1.15 -8.00
CA ASP A 160 -5.85 -0.03 -7.28
C ASP A 160 -6.24 0.04 -5.79
N VAL A 161 -7.54 -0.02 -5.53
CA VAL A 161 -8.13 -0.01 -4.19
C VAL A 161 -9.22 -1.05 -4.06
N ALA A 162 -9.56 -1.44 -2.85
CA ALA A 162 -10.64 -2.39 -2.62
C ALA A 162 -11.99 -1.86 -3.14
N GLN A 163 -12.80 -2.76 -3.68
CA GLN A 163 -14.12 -2.42 -4.22
C GLN A 163 -15.03 -1.71 -3.19
N SER A 164 -14.90 -2.07 -1.91
CA SER A 164 -15.64 -1.42 -0.82
C SER A 164 -15.32 0.07 -0.64
N TRP A 165 -14.19 0.53 -1.16
CA TRP A 165 -13.68 1.89 -1.05
C TRP A 165 -13.99 2.77 -2.25
N MET A 166 -14.33 2.16 -3.39
CA MET A 166 -14.63 2.88 -4.63
C MET A 166 -15.68 3.98 -4.42
N GLY A 167 -16.75 3.67 -3.68
CA GLY A 167 -17.80 4.65 -3.37
C GLY A 167 -17.37 5.76 -2.39
N LEU A 168 -16.25 5.60 -1.69
CA LEU A 168 -15.68 6.62 -0.82
C LEU A 168 -14.76 7.56 -1.61
N LEU A 169 -14.06 7.05 -2.63
CA LEU A 169 -13.07 7.83 -3.40
C LEU A 169 -13.68 9.07 -4.03
N GLY A 170 -14.86 8.98 -4.64
CA GLY A 170 -15.54 10.13 -5.23
C GLY A 170 -15.82 11.24 -4.21
N LEU A 171 -16.33 10.87 -3.02
CA LEU A 171 -16.54 11.82 -1.94
C LEU A 171 -15.23 12.39 -1.38
N TRP A 172 -14.18 11.60 -1.31
CA TRP A 172 -12.89 12.05 -0.82
C TRP A 172 -12.24 13.04 -1.77
N VAL A 173 -12.23 12.75 -3.07
CA VAL A 173 -11.76 13.67 -4.09
C VAL A 173 -12.60 14.95 -4.05
N ALA A 174 -13.95 14.86 -3.98
CA ALA A 174 -14.83 16.03 -3.88
C ALA A 174 -14.50 16.89 -2.66
N ASN A 175 -14.25 16.29 -1.51
CA ASN A 175 -13.85 17.00 -0.29
C ASN A 175 -12.53 17.76 -0.47
N ASP A 176 -11.50 17.09 -1.05
CA ASP A 176 -10.19 17.69 -1.27
C ASP A 176 -10.21 18.85 -2.27
N VAL A 177 -10.95 18.70 -3.39
CA VAL A 177 -10.99 19.70 -4.45
C VAL A 177 -12.02 20.81 -4.22
N SER A 178 -12.93 20.66 -3.26
CA SER A 178 -14.05 21.60 -3.00
C SER A 178 -13.59 23.05 -2.83
N ILE A 179 -12.44 23.26 -2.18
CA ILE A 179 -11.84 24.59 -2.01
C ILE A 179 -11.36 25.16 -3.35
N LYS A 180 -10.74 24.32 -4.18
CA LYS A 180 -10.18 24.72 -5.48
C LYS A 180 -11.26 25.17 -6.46
N PHE A 181 -12.44 24.55 -6.37
CA PHE A 181 -13.61 24.89 -7.19
C PHE A 181 -14.54 25.94 -6.56
N GLY A 182 -14.15 26.57 -5.45
CA GLY A 182 -14.89 27.69 -4.85
C GLY A 182 -16.24 27.29 -4.24
N VAL A 183 -16.42 26.04 -3.81
CA VAL A 183 -17.66 25.57 -3.17
C VAL A 183 -17.96 26.37 -1.90
N SER A 184 -19.23 26.66 -1.63
CA SER A 184 -19.64 27.41 -0.43
C SER A 184 -19.22 26.67 0.85
N ILE A 185 -19.04 27.42 1.95
CA ILE A 185 -18.65 26.84 3.25
C ILE A 185 -19.69 25.81 3.72
N THR A 186 -20.98 26.12 3.52
CA THR A 186 -22.08 25.23 3.93
C THR A 186 -22.04 23.91 3.16
N ASP A 187 -21.87 23.97 1.85
CA ASP A 187 -21.83 22.77 1.00
C ASP A 187 -20.56 21.94 1.29
N ARG A 188 -19.42 22.60 1.56
CA ARG A 188 -18.19 21.89 1.98
C ARG A 188 -18.38 21.14 3.28
N GLN A 189 -19.03 21.73 4.26
CA GLN A 189 -19.34 21.05 5.54
C GLN A 189 -20.26 19.85 5.32
N ASP A 190 -21.19 19.92 4.39
CA ASP A 190 -22.05 18.78 4.04
C ASP A 190 -21.25 17.66 3.35
N ILE A 191 -20.39 17.99 2.39
CA ILE A 191 -19.49 17.04 1.73
C ILE A 191 -18.59 16.37 2.76
N GLU A 192 -17.94 17.13 3.65
CA GLU A 192 -17.08 16.62 4.70
C GLU A 192 -17.83 15.68 5.64
N ARG A 193 -19.02 16.04 6.11
CA ARG A 193 -19.86 15.20 6.97
C ARG A 193 -20.17 13.85 6.31
N ARG A 194 -20.55 13.88 5.03
CA ARG A 194 -20.86 12.66 4.24
C ARG A 194 -19.61 11.82 4.04
N PHE A 195 -18.46 12.43 3.77
CA PHE A 195 -17.17 11.79 3.66
C PHE A 195 -16.78 11.09 4.97
N LEU A 196 -16.82 11.80 6.11
CA LEU A 196 -16.48 11.23 7.42
C LEU A 196 -17.36 10.04 7.80
N GLY A 197 -18.67 10.14 7.53
CA GLY A 197 -19.61 9.04 7.77
C GLY A 197 -19.25 7.78 6.94
N ARG A 198 -18.97 7.93 5.66
CA ARG A 198 -18.57 6.80 4.80
C ARG A 198 -17.18 6.26 5.14
N ARG A 199 -16.24 7.13 5.50
CA ARG A 199 -14.89 6.73 5.95
C ARG A 199 -14.96 5.84 7.19
N THR A 200 -15.78 6.20 8.17
CA THR A 200 -15.98 5.38 9.39
C THR A 200 -16.48 3.98 9.05
N LEU A 201 -17.43 3.88 8.12
CA LEU A 201 -17.92 2.58 7.66
C LEU A 201 -16.84 1.78 6.94
N ALA A 202 -16.06 2.42 6.05
CA ALA A 202 -14.98 1.76 5.32
C ALA A 202 -13.89 1.24 6.28
N LEU A 203 -13.54 2.01 7.31
CA LEU A 203 -12.63 1.59 8.37
C LEU A 203 -13.14 0.37 9.14
N ALA A 204 -14.42 0.37 9.50
CA ALA A 204 -15.04 -0.76 10.20
C ALA A 204 -15.00 -2.06 9.38
N TYR A 205 -15.12 -1.96 8.04
CA TYR A 205 -14.99 -3.11 7.15
C TYR A 205 -13.54 -3.54 6.91
N ALA A 206 -12.58 -2.60 7.01
CA ALA A 206 -11.16 -2.90 6.82
C ALA A 206 -10.52 -3.54 8.06
N THR A 207 -11.17 -3.47 9.23
CA THR A 207 -10.69 -4.13 10.44
C THR A 207 -10.88 -5.63 10.30
N GLU A 208 -9.78 -6.38 10.30
CA GLU A 208 -9.82 -7.84 10.27
C GLU A 208 -10.50 -8.36 11.55
N SER A 209 -11.63 -9.02 11.41
CA SER A 209 -12.39 -9.59 12.53
C SER A 209 -12.01 -11.05 12.79
N ALA A 210 -10.74 -11.42 12.59
CA ALA A 210 -10.27 -12.75 12.90
C ALA A 210 -10.22 -12.96 14.43
N PRO A 211 -10.86 -14.00 14.97
CA PRO A 211 -10.72 -14.31 16.39
C PRO A 211 -9.27 -14.71 16.67
N ILE A 212 -8.64 -14.03 17.62
CA ILE A 212 -7.30 -14.39 18.08
C ILE A 212 -7.43 -15.70 18.87
N SER A 213 -7.08 -16.82 18.25
CA SER A 213 -6.96 -18.10 18.94
C SER A 213 -5.50 -18.30 19.34
N PHE A 214 -5.21 -18.25 20.63
CA PHE A 214 -3.92 -18.69 21.14
C PHE A 214 -3.93 -20.23 21.21
N GLY A 215 -3.36 -20.87 20.19
CA GLY A 215 -3.04 -22.29 20.25
C GLY A 215 -1.85 -22.47 21.20
N VAL A 216 -2.08 -23.12 22.35
CA VAL A 216 -0.96 -23.63 23.16
C VAL A 216 -0.41 -24.83 22.40
N CYS A 217 0.77 -24.68 21.80
CA CYS A 217 1.51 -25.83 21.29
C CYS A 217 1.98 -26.63 22.49
N GLY A 218 1.34 -27.81 22.71
CA GLY A 218 1.78 -28.83 23.64
C GLY A 218 2.89 -29.69 23.02
#